data_56a37a723f8ed7d78c33373beec97b52
#
_entry.id   56a37a723f8ed7d78c33373beec97b52
#
_cell.length_a   1.000
_cell.length_b   1.000
_cell.length_c   1.000
_cell.angle_alpha   90.00
_cell.angle_beta   90.00
_cell.angle_gamma   90.00
#
_symmetry.space_group_name_H-M   'P 1'
#
loop_
_entity.id
_entity.type
_entity.pdbx_description
1 polymer ?
#
loop_
_entity_poly.entity_id
_entity_poly.type
_entity_poly.pdbx_seq_one_letter_code
_entity_poly.pdbx_strand_id
1 'polypeptide(L)'
;MSGHFEVLNLTRFTFVTAEPPPNPKSIEQLQASAVACKGCELYKDATQTVFGEGEEHSRLMLIGEQPGDQEDLQGRPFVGPAGRLLQRALDEAGIDRRRVYVTNAVKHFRFTMRGKRRLHEKPNAGQVRACRPWLEAEIEVVAPRMLVLLGATAAQSVMGPAFRVSKQRGEVVQTSFGIPAVATVHPSSILRATDDESRDTAMASFIADLRVAARNA
;
A
#
# COMPACT_ATOMS: atom_id res chain seq x y z
N MET A 1 47.09 -8.14 -44.51
CA MET A 1 46.94 -8.05 -43.03
C MET A 1 45.48 -7.76 -42.76
N SER A 2 44.69 -8.85 -42.52
CA SER A 2 43.25 -8.75 -42.30
C SER A 2 43.00 -8.77 -40.79
N GLY A 3 42.55 -7.65 -40.26
CA GLY A 3 42.17 -7.53 -38.88
C GLY A 3 40.70 -7.98 -38.69
N HIS A 4 40.50 -9.09 -38.03
CA HIS A 4 39.18 -9.52 -37.56
C HIS A 4 38.81 -8.67 -36.35
N PHE A 5 37.76 -7.86 -36.49
CA PHE A 5 37.07 -7.28 -35.36
C PHE A 5 36.06 -8.29 -34.80
N GLU A 6 36.42 -8.83 -33.67
CA GLU A 6 35.54 -9.69 -32.88
C GLU A 6 34.47 -8.81 -32.23
N VAL A 7 33.21 -9.00 -32.69
CA VAL A 7 32.04 -8.31 -32.13
C VAL A 7 31.74 -8.96 -30.77
N LEU A 8 32.13 -8.29 -29.70
CA LEU A 8 31.72 -8.66 -28.33
C LEU A 8 30.19 -8.61 -28.22
N ASN A 9 29.62 -9.80 -28.15
CA ASN A 9 28.21 -10.03 -27.92
C ASN A 9 27.89 -9.62 -26.45
N LEU A 10 27.52 -8.33 -26.25
CA LEU A 10 27.00 -7.84 -25.00
C LEU A 10 25.65 -8.54 -24.75
N THR A 11 25.69 -9.65 -24.04
CA THR A 11 24.51 -10.25 -23.43
C THR A 11 23.79 -9.16 -22.66
N ARG A 12 22.65 -8.70 -23.20
CA ARG A 12 21.71 -7.84 -22.49
C ARG A 12 21.32 -8.56 -21.22
N PHE A 13 21.91 -8.17 -20.10
CA PHE A 13 21.30 -8.39 -18.81
C PHE A 13 19.97 -7.61 -18.85
N THR A 14 18.90 -8.28 -19.14
CA THR A 14 17.56 -7.79 -18.82
C THR A 14 17.49 -7.67 -17.31
N PHE A 15 17.80 -6.49 -16.81
CA PHE A 15 17.36 -6.13 -15.47
C PHE A 15 15.84 -6.29 -15.50
N VAL A 16 15.33 -7.28 -14.79
CA VAL A 16 13.89 -7.38 -14.52
C VAL A 16 13.59 -6.18 -13.62
N THR A 17 13.17 -5.10 -14.24
CA THR A 17 12.89 -3.86 -13.57
C THR A 17 11.67 -4.06 -12.68
N ALA A 18 11.77 -3.64 -11.44
CA ALA A 18 10.68 -3.53 -10.47
C ALA A 18 9.66 -2.45 -10.85
N GLU A 19 9.67 -2.00 -12.08
CA GLU A 19 8.94 -0.84 -12.55
C GLU A 19 7.64 -1.27 -13.23
N PRO A 20 6.55 -0.54 -13.00
CA PRO A 20 5.33 -0.72 -13.74
C PRO A 20 5.57 -0.50 -15.24
N PRO A 21 4.72 -1.04 -16.11
CA PRO A 21 4.80 -0.76 -17.53
C PRO A 21 4.68 0.76 -17.79
N PRO A 22 5.37 1.29 -18.80
CA PRO A 22 5.23 2.69 -19.15
C PRO A 22 3.78 2.99 -19.60
N ASN A 23 3.21 4.08 -19.08
CA ASN A 23 1.84 4.54 -19.38
C ASN A 23 0.77 3.43 -19.17
N PRO A 24 0.61 2.90 -17.95
CA PRO A 24 -0.39 1.88 -17.67
C PRO A 24 -1.78 2.47 -17.90
N LYS A 25 -2.65 1.69 -18.56
CA LYS A 25 -4.00 2.16 -18.94
C LYS A 25 -5.09 1.64 -18.01
N SER A 26 -4.80 0.61 -17.20
CA SER A 26 -5.76 0.02 -16.29
C SER A 26 -5.09 -0.64 -15.07
N ILE A 27 -5.86 -0.85 -14.03
CA ILE A 27 -5.41 -1.58 -12.83
C ILE A 27 -5.12 -3.04 -13.17
N GLU A 28 -5.88 -3.66 -14.06
CA GLU A 28 -5.64 -5.05 -14.50
C GLU A 28 -4.28 -5.19 -15.18
N GLN A 29 -3.89 -4.21 -15.99
CA GLN A 29 -2.57 -4.20 -16.63
C GLN A 29 -1.45 -4.10 -15.59
N LEU A 30 -1.62 -3.23 -14.59
CA LEU A 30 -0.67 -3.10 -13.49
C LEU A 30 -0.57 -4.38 -12.67
N GLN A 31 -1.71 -4.99 -12.31
CA GLN A 31 -1.78 -6.25 -11.58
C GLN A 31 -1.04 -7.37 -12.31
N ALA A 32 -1.36 -7.55 -13.60
CA ALA A 32 -0.73 -8.58 -14.43
C ALA A 32 0.80 -8.41 -14.52
N SER A 33 1.27 -7.17 -14.61
CA SER A 33 2.70 -6.85 -14.66
C SER A 33 3.39 -7.05 -13.30
N ALA A 34 2.69 -6.75 -12.20
CA ALA A 34 3.23 -6.82 -10.85
C ALA A 34 3.48 -8.26 -10.38
N VAL A 35 2.81 -9.26 -10.95
CA VAL A 35 3.03 -10.69 -10.62
C VAL A 35 4.50 -11.09 -10.75
N ALA A 36 5.22 -10.55 -11.73
CA ALA A 36 6.62 -10.84 -11.98
C ALA A 36 7.59 -9.91 -11.23
N CYS A 37 7.11 -9.04 -10.34
CA CYS A 37 7.93 -8.04 -9.66
C CYS A 37 9.01 -8.68 -8.78
N LYS A 38 10.27 -8.34 -9.04
CA LYS A 38 11.47 -8.75 -8.28
C LYS A 38 12.31 -7.56 -7.82
N GLY A 39 11.67 -6.40 -7.60
CA GLY A 39 12.33 -5.15 -7.28
C GLY A 39 12.98 -5.05 -5.91
N CYS A 40 12.64 -5.93 -5.00
CA CYS A 40 13.30 -6.08 -3.71
C CYS A 40 13.26 -7.55 -3.30
N GLU A 41 14.03 -7.95 -2.30
CA GLU A 41 14.16 -9.33 -1.84
C GLU A 41 12.87 -9.97 -1.30
N LEU A 42 11.84 -9.18 -0.97
CA LEU A 42 10.61 -9.69 -0.35
C LEU A 42 9.88 -10.74 -1.22
N TYR A 43 10.01 -10.66 -2.56
CA TYR A 43 9.39 -11.63 -3.46
C TYR A 43 9.87 -13.07 -3.22
N LYS A 44 11.06 -13.26 -2.59
CA LYS A 44 11.65 -14.58 -2.38
C LYS A 44 10.90 -15.39 -1.32
N ASP A 45 10.37 -14.71 -0.30
CA ASP A 45 9.75 -15.34 0.86
C ASP A 45 8.22 -15.18 0.85
N ALA A 46 7.70 -14.12 0.22
CA ALA A 46 6.27 -13.90 0.06
C ALA A 46 5.64 -14.96 -0.85
N THR A 47 4.39 -15.32 -0.58
CA THR A 47 3.65 -16.30 -1.39
C THR A 47 3.34 -15.74 -2.78
N GLN A 48 3.01 -14.45 -2.84
CA GLN A 48 2.65 -13.75 -4.07
C GLN A 48 2.69 -12.23 -3.90
N THR A 49 2.60 -11.52 -5.02
CA THR A 49 2.32 -10.09 -5.03
C THR A 49 0.86 -9.85 -4.61
N VAL A 50 0.63 -8.96 -3.66
CA VAL A 50 -0.71 -8.48 -3.28
C VAL A 50 -0.88 -7.06 -3.78
N PHE A 51 -1.62 -6.91 -4.87
CA PHE A 51 -1.88 -5.63 -5.51
C PHE A 51 -3.11 -4.94 -4.90
N GLY A 52 -3.42 -3.71 -5.34
CA GLY A 52 -4.62 -3.01 -4.89
C GLY A 52 -5.90 -3.60 -5.47
N GLU A 53 -7.04 -3.29 -4.82
CA GLU A 53 -8.37 -3.77 -5.20
C GLU A 53 -9.41 -2.66 -5.05
N GLY A 54 -10.29 -2.52 -6.02
CA GLY A 54 -11.39 -1.55 -6.06
C GLY A 54 -11.69 -1.10 -7.49
N GLU A 55 -12.69 -0.23 -7.64
CA GLU A 55 -13.03 0.35 -8.93
C GLU A 55 -11.97 1.36 -9.38
N GLU A 56 -11.66 1.38 -10.66
CA GLU A 56 -10.93 2.49 -11.30
C GLU A 56 -11.75 3.79 -11.13
N HIS A 57 -11.07 4.91 -10.97
CA HIS A 57 -11.67 6.21 -10.70
C HIS A 57 -12.42 6.32 -9.36
N SER A 58 -12.12 5.42 -8.41
CA SER A 58 -12.59 5.56 -7.02
C SER A 58 -12.17 6.92 -6.47
N ARG A 59 -13.15 7.68 -5.94
CA ARG A 59 -12.85 9.01 -5.38
C ARG A 59 -11.94 8.95 -4.15
N LEU A 60 -12.00 7.84 -3.42
CA LEU A 60 -11.25 7.60 -2.19
C LEU A 60 -10.30 6.42 -2.39
N MET A 61 -9.00 6.63 -2.13
CA MET A 61 -7.98 5.58 -2.18
C MET A 61 -7.32 5.43 -0.81
N LEU A 62 -7.39 4.23 -0.25
CA LEU A 62 -6.80 3.88 1.03
C LEU A 62 -5.48 3.16 0.82
N ILE A 63 -4.43 3.63 1.49
CA ILE A 63 -3.07 3.09 1.35
C ILE A 63 -2.60 2.60 2.72
N GLY A 64 -2.37 1.28 2.84
CA GLY A 64 -1.77 0.64 4.00
C GLY A 64 -0.25 0.50 3.91
N GLU A 65 0.33 -0.27 4.82
CA GLU A 65 1.77 -0.49 4.90
C GLU A 65 2.24 -1.57 3.92
N GLN A 66 1.80 -2.80 4.13
CA GLN A 66 2.11 -4.00 3.35
C GLN A 66 1.02 -5.07 3.59
N PRO A 67 0.97 -6.13 2.77
CA PRO A 67 0.10 -7.28 3.05
C PRO A 67 0.41 -7.91 4.41
N GLY A 68 -0.59 -8.46 5.07
CA GLY A 68 -0.43 -9.38 6.19
C GLY A 68 -0.40 -10.84 5.72
N ASP A 69 -0.35 -11.78 6.68
CA ASP A 69 -0.31 -13.21 6.40
C ASP A 69 -1.50 -13.70 5.57
N GLN A 70 -2.71 -13.27 5.91
CA GLN A 70 -3.91 -13.68 5.18
C GLN A 70 -3.99 -13.05 3.79
N GLU A 71 -3.57 -11.81 3.66
CA GLU A 71 -3.49 -11.11 2.38
C GLU A 71 -2.48 -11.79 1.45
N ASP A 72 -1.31 -12.17 1.96
CA ASP A 72 -0.26 -12.86 1.20
C ASP A 72 -0.72 -14.24 0.70
N LEU A 73 -1.49 -14.98 1.52
CA LEU A 73 -2.06 -16.26 1.13
C LEU A 73 -3.18 -16.13 0.08
N GLN A 74 -4.05 -15.11 0.21
CA GLN A 74 -5.23 -14.96 -0.63
C GLN A 74 -4.99 -14.07 -1.86
N GLY A 75 -3.88 -13.33 -1.92
CA GLY A 75 -3.56 -12.41 -3.01
C GLY A 75 -4.42 -11.13 -3.03
N ARG A 76 -5.15 -10.82 -1.96
CA ARG A 76 -6.08 -9.68 -1.88
C ARG A 76 -5.78 -8.79 -0.67
N PRO A 77 -5.82 -7.45 -0.82
CA PRO A 77 -5.53 -6.52 0.26
C PRO A 77 -6.67 -6.46 1.29
N PHE A 78 -6.32 -6.27 2.56
CA PHE A 78 -7.26 -6.06 3.67
C PHE A 78 -8.34 -7.15 3.86
N VAL A 79 -7.97 -8.42 3.72
CA VAL A 79 -8.86 -9.59 3.99
C VAL A 79 -8.69 -10.14 5.41
N GLY A 80 -7.58 -9.86 6.07
CA GLY A 80 -7.27 -10.31 7.43
C GLY A 80 -7.97 -9.49 8.54
N PRO A 81 -7.55 -9.66 9.80
CA PRO A 81 -8.17 -9.00 10.95
C PRO A 81 -8.19 -7.46 10.85
N ALA A 82 -7.11 -6.85 10.35
CA ALA A 82 -7.04 -5.40 10.12
C ALA A 82 -8.05 -4.94 9.06
N GLY A 83 -8.24 -5.74 8.02
CA GLY A 83 -9.23 -5.47 6.96
C GLY A 83 -10.68 -5.56 7.48
N ARG A 84 -11.00 -6.53 8.33
CA ARG A 84 -12.33 -6.61 8.96
C ARG A 84 -12.63 -5.40 9.86
N LEU A 85 -11.63 -4.92 10.60
CA LEU A 85 -11.79 -3.70 11.39
C LEU A 85 -11.96 -2.48 10.47
N LEU A 86 -11.18 -2.39 9.40
CA LEU A 86 -11.33 -1.33 8.39
C LEU A 86 -12.74 -1.33 7.79
N GLN A 87 -13.26 -2.51 7.39
CA GLN A 87 -14.61 -2.63 6.85
C GLN A 87 -15.65 -2.06 7.83
N ARG A 88 -15.60 -2.47 9.11
CA ARG A 88 -16.51 -1.95 10.13
C ARG A 88 -16.39 -0.43 10.27
N ALA A 89 -15.17 0.12 10.25
CA ALA A 89 -14.96 1.56 10.35
C ALA A 89 -15.50 2.32 9.13
N LEU A 90 -15.38 1.77 7.93
CA LEU A 90 -15.96 2.35 6.72
C LEU A 90 -17.49 2.35 6.79
N ASP A 91 -18.12 1.24 7.20
CA ASP A 91 -19.57 1.13 7.37
C ASP A 91 -20.08 2.18 8.38
N GLU A 92 -19.44 2.30 9.55
CA GLU A 92 -19.78 3.27 10.58
C GLU A 92 -19.47 4.73 10.15
N ALA A 93 -18.51 4.94 9.25
CA ALA A 93 -18.25 6.24 8.64
C ALA A 93 -19.23 6.61 7.52
N GLY A 94 -20.06 5.68 7.07
CA GLY A 94 -20.99 5.83 5.94
C GLY A 94 -20.32 5.75 4.57
N ILE A 95 -19.18 5.05 4.48
CA ILE A 95 -18.38 4.89 3.26
C ILE A 95 -18.62 3.49 2.67
N ASP A 96 -19.19 3.43 1.47
CA ASP A 96 -19.35 2.16 0.75
C ASP A 96 -17.98 1.62 0.30
N ARG A 97 -17.57 0.48 0.86
CA ARG A 97 -16.29 -0.19 0.55
C ARG A 97 -16.13 -0.50 -0.94
N ARG A 98 -17.20 -0.75 -1.67
CA ARG A 98 -17.17 -1.03 -3.11
C ARG A 98 -16.75 0.17 -3.95
N ARG A 99 -16.91 1.39 -3.43
CA ARG A 99 -16.56 2.66 -4.06
C ARG A 99 -15.19 3.19 -3.63
N VAL A 100 -14.41 2.36 -2.96
CA VAL A 100 -13.08 2.70 -2.42
C VAL A 100 -12.04 1.78 -3.03
N TYR A 101 -10.95 2.35 -3.54
CA TYR A 101 -9.76 1.59 -3.91
C TYR A 101 -8.87 1.40 -2.68
N VAL A 102 -8.41 0.18 -2.43
CA VAL A 102 -7.49 -0.10 -1.32
C VAL A 102 -6.22 -0.76 -1.81
N THR A 103 -5.11 -0.34 -1.27
CA THR A 103 -3.79 -0.88 -1.59
C THR A 103 -2.82 -0.73 -0.42
N ASN A 104 -1.57 -1.11 -0.63
CA ASN A 104 -0.47 -0.94 0.31
C ASN A 104 0.73 -0.25 -0.33
N ALA A 105 1.56 0.41 0.46
CA ALA A 105 2.82 1.01 0.00
C ALA A 105 3.81 -0.05 -0.49
N VAL A 106 3.77 -1.26 0.08
CA VAL A 106 4.60 -2.42 -0.33
C VAL A 106 3.68 -3.55 -0.76
N LYS A 107 4.02 -4.24 -1.88
CA LYS A 107 3.16 -5.26 -2.49
C LYS A 107 3.49 -6.70 -2.06
N HIS A 108 4.54 -6.92 -1.31
CA HIS A 108 4.92 -8.23 -0.78
C HIS A 108 4.96 -8.24 0.75
N PHE A 109 4.62 -9.35 1.35
CA PHE A 109 4.62 -9.52 2.80
C PHE A 109 6.03 -9.68 3.34
N ARG A 110 6.46 -8.81 4.25
CA ARG A 110 7.67 -8.98 5.05
C ARG A 110 7.34 -9.64 6.38
N PHE A 111 8.00 -10.74 6.66
CA PHE A 111 7.81 -11.50 7.89
C PHE A 111 9.10 -12.19 8.35
N THR A 112 9.12 -12.66 9.60
CA THR A 112 10.07 -13.62 10.11
C THR A 112 9.34 -14.88 10.58
N MET A 113 10.02 -16.03 10.47
CA MET A 113 9.49 -17.29 10.97
C MET A 113 9.75 -17.43 12.48
N ARG A 114 8.68 -17.73 13.24
CA ARG A 114 8.79 -18.18 14.64
C ARG A 114 8.11 -19.53 14.76
N GLY A 115 8.89 -20.60 14.70
CA GLY A 115 8.37 -21.96 14.52
C GLY A 115 7.62 -22.03 13.18
N LYS A 116 6.33 -22.41 13.21
CA LYS A 116 5.46 -22.49 12.03
C LYS A 116 4.69 -21.19 11.72
N ARG A 117 4.87 -20.14 12.50
CA ARG A 117 4.12 -18.87 12.35
C ARG A 117 4.96 -17.84 11.64
N ARG A 118 4.37 -17.16 10.65
CA ARG A 118 4.91 -15.97 9.99
C ARG A 118 4.54 -14.74 10.81
N LEU A 119 5.54 -14.10 11.41
CA LEU A 119 5.35 -12.88 12.19
C LEU A 119 5.63 -11.67 11.30
N HIS A 120 4.66 -10.78 11.22
CA HIS A 120 4.76 -9.52 10.50
C HIS A 120 5.99 -8.71 10.97
N GLU A 121 6.78 -8.25 10.01
CA GLU A 121 7.86 -7.28 10.22
C GLU A 121 7.62 -6.04 9.38
N LYS A 122 7.93 -4.88 9.95
CA LYS A 122 7.81 -3.62 9.22
C LYS A 122 8.77 -3.59 8.03
N PRO A 123 8.33 -3.19 6.80
CA PRO A 123 9.23 -3.04 5.67
C PRO A 123 10.26 -1.94 5.93
N ASN A 124 11.50 -2.16 5.47
CA ASN A 124 12.55 -1.15 5.57
C ASN A 124 12.40 -0.06 4.48
N ALA A 125 13.14 1.04 4.63
CA ALA A 125 13.07 2.17 3.71
C ALA A 125 13.46 1.81 2.26
N GLY A 126 14.37 0.85 2.07
CA GLY A 126 14.78 0.35 0.75
C GLY A 126 13.63 -0.37 0.05
N GLN A 127 12.93 -1.24 0.77
CA GLN A 127 11.78 -2.00 0.27
C GLN A 127 10.61 -1.07 -0.10
N VAL A 128 10.32 -0.07 0.74
CA VAL A 128 9.32 0.96 0.45
C VAL A 128 9.68 1.75 -0.81
N ARG A 129 10.94 2.17 -0.95
CA ARG A 129 11.40 2.88 -2.16
C ARG A 129 11.31 2.02 -3.41
N ALA A 130 11.70 0.76 -3.33
CA ALA A 130 11.64 -0.16 -4.47
C ALA A 130 10.19 -0.42 -4.94
N CYS A 131 9.22 -0.35 -4.03
CA CYS A 131 7.80 -0.56 -4.33
C CYS A 131 7.06 0.73 -4.75
N ARG A 132 7.67 1.90 -4.50
CA ARG A 132 7.06 3.20 -4.76
C ARG A 132 6.56 3.41 -6.20
N PRO A 133 7.29 3.01 -7.26
CA PRO A 133 6.80 3.17 -8.64
C PRO A 133 5.45 2.49 -8.89
N TRP A 134 5.19 1.35 -8.26
CA TRP A 134 3.90 0.66 -8.34
C TRP A 134 2.76 1.45 -7.67
N LEU A 135 3.02 2.04 -6.51
CA LEU A 135 2.04 2.89 -5.83
C LEU A 135 1.74 4.16 -6.63
N GLU A 136 2.77 4.77 -7.22
CA GLU A 136 2.63 5.95 -8.09
C GLU A 136 1.77 5.64 -9.32
N ALA A 137 2.02 4.50 -9.97
CA ALA A 137 1.23 4.05 -11.12
C ALA A 137 -0.25 3.74 -10.74
N GLU A 138 -0.50 3.16 -9.55
CA GLU A 138 -1.87 2.98 -9.05
C GLU A 138 -2.57 4.33 -8.83
N ILE A 139 -1.88 5.30 -8.21
CA ILE A 139 -2.44 6.65 -7.98
C ILE A 139 -2.77 7.32 -9.33
N GLU A 140 -1.91 7.18 -10.32
CA GLU A 140 -2.13 7.74 -11.66
C GLU A 140 -3.36 7.12 -12.34
N VAL A 141 -3.48 5.79 -12.35
CA VAL A 141 -4.59 5.08 -13.01
C VAL A 141 -5.90 5.29 -12.28
N VAL A 142 -5.91 5.19 -10.94
CA VAL A 142 -7.13 5.38 -10.14
C VAL A 142 -7.57 6.84 -10.14
N ALA A 143 -6.63 7.78 -10.21
CA ALA A 143 -6.86 9.23 -10.19
C ALA A 143 -7.83 9.67 -9.06
N PRO A 144 -7.58 9.28 -7.79
CA PRO A 144 -8.49 9.54 -6.70
C PRO A 144 -8.57 11.03 -6.38
N ARG A 145 -9.65 11.47 -5.74
CA ARG A 145 -9.77 12.84 -5.25
C ARG A 145 -9.19 13.03 -3.85
N MET A 146 -9.07 11.93 -3.09
CA MET A 146 -8.57 11.95 -1.72
C MET A 146 -7.82 10.65 -1.42
N LEU A 147 -6.64 10.77 -0.78
CA LEU A 147 -5.89 9.65 -0.22
C LEU A 147 -6.17 9.50 1.28
N VAL A 148 -6.29 8.27 1.77
CA VAL A 148 -6.28 7.94 3.19
C VAL A 148 -5.04 7.11 3.49
N LEU A 149 -4.15 7.64 4.32
CA LEU A 149 -2.86 7.04 4.62
C LEU A 149 -2.95 6.31 5.97
N LEU A 150 -3.03 4.98 5.92
CA LEU A 150 -3.24 4.11 7.07
C LEU A 150 -1.91 3.74 7.73
N GLY A 151 -1.54 4.49 8.77
CA GLY A 151 -0.33 4.27 9.56
C GLY A 151 0.91 5.02 9.05
N ALA A 152 1.98 4.95 9.84
CA ALA A 152 3.18 5.76 9.61
C ALA A 152 3.92 5.40 8.31
N THR A 153 3.99 4.12 7.94
CA THR A 153 4.70 3.70 6.72
C THR A 153 4.00 4.21 5.47
N ALA A 154 2.67 4.06 5.38
CA ALA A 154 1.87 4.60 4.29
C ALA A 154 1.98 6.13 4.22
N ALA A 155 1.85 6.82 5.37
CA ALA A 155 1.98 8.26 5.42
C ALA A 155 3.37 8.73 4.96
N GLN A 156 4.44 8.09 5.43
CA GLN A 156 5.81 8.46 5.06
C GLN A 156 6.18 8.10 3.62
N SER A 157 5.55 7.07 3.01
CA SER A 157 5.77 6.73 1.60
C SER A 157 5.23 7.81 0.65
N VAL A 158 4.19 8.52 1.06
CA VAL A 158 3.52 9.58 0.29
C VAL A 158 4.01 10.98 0.66
N MET A 159 4.09 11.27 1.97
CA MET A 159 4.38 12.61 2.52
C MET A 159 5.86 12.85 2.83
N GLY A 160 6.67 11.79 2.75
CA GLY A 160 8.09 11.86 3.11
C GLY A 160 8.38 11.48 4.57
N PRO A 161 9.67 11.21 4.89
CA PRO A 161 10.09 10.59 6.16
C PRO A 161 9.89 11.49 7.40
N ALA A 162 9.72 12.79 7.22
CA ALA A 162 9.48 13.73 8.32
C ALA A 162 8.03 13.71 8.84
N PHE A 163 7.09 13.16 8.08
CA PHE A 163 5.68 13.14 8.46
C PHE A 163 5.42 12.29 9.71
N ARG A 164 4.58 12.80 10.63
CA ARG A 164 4.27 12.15 11.91
C ARG A 164 2.75 12.04 12.08
N VAL A 165 2.22 10.83 11.89
CA VAL A 165 0.78 10.53 12.05
C VAL A 165 0.26 10.96 13.43
N SER A 166 1.04 10.74 14.50
CA SER A 166 0.65 11.13 15.87
C SER A 166 0.41 12.62 16.08
N LYS A 167 0.92 13.47 15.19
CA LYS A 167 0.77 14.93 15.27
C LYS A 167 -0.21 15.51 14.25
N GLN A 168 -0.43 14.81 13.13
CA GLN A 168 -1.09 15.35 11.93
C GLN A 168 -2.24 14.45 11.45
N ARG A 169 -2.67 13.47 12.25
CA ARG A 169 -3.81 12.63 11.89
C ARG A 169 -5.11 13.42 11.84
N GLY A 170 -6.01 13.04 10.96
CA GLY A 170 -7.34 13.64 10.83
C GLY A 170 -7.34 15.01 10.15
N GLU A 171 -6.19 15.57 9.80
CA GLU A 171 -6.06 16.82 9.05
C GLU A 171 -5.94 16.56 7.55
N VAL A 172 -6.55 17.42 6.73
CA VAL A 172 -6.36 17.39 5.27
C VAL A 172 -5.04 18.09 4.94
N VAL A 173 -4.13 17.33 4.33
CA VAL A 173 -2.80 17.82 3.93
C VAL A 173 -2.58 17.63 2.43
N GLN A 174 -1.81 18.52 1.79
CA GLN A 174 -1.49 18.38 0.36
C GLN A 174 -0.31 17.43 0.17
N THR A 175 -0.41 16.54 -0.82
CA THR A 175 0.68 15.64 -1.21
C THR A 175 1.46 16.17 -2.40
N SER A 176 2.64 15.60 -2.65
CA SER A 176 3.43 15.90 -3.86
C SER A 176 2.75 15.47 -5.17
N PHE A 177 1.70 14.66 -5.09
CA PHE A 177 0.88 14.23 -6.24
C PHE A 177 -0.20 15.27 -6.62
N GLY A 178 -0.34 16.37 -5.88
CA GLY A 178 -1.41 17.34 -6.06
C GLY A 178 -2.78 16.86 -5.57
N ILE A 179 -2.84 15.68 -4.93
CA ILE A 179 -4.05 15.08 -4.38
C ILE A 179 -4.03 15.29 -2.86
N PRO A 180 -5.09 15.82 -2.24
CA PRO A 180 -5.17 15.93 -0.79
C PRO A 180 -5.19 14.57 -0.10
N ALA A 181 -4.67 14.50 1.13
CA ALA A 181 -4.64 13.29 1.92
C ALA A 181 -5.05 13.52 3.37
N VAL A 182 -5.62 12.49 3.98
CA VAL A 182 -5.82 12.40 5.44
C VAL A 182 -5.00 11.21 5.94
N ALA A 183 -4.09 11.45 6.89
CA ALA A 183 -3.39 10.38 7.57
C ALA A 183 -4.14 9.97 8.84
N THR A 184 -4.12 8.67 9.15
CA THR A 184 -4.70 8.13 10.38
C THR A 184 -3.90 6.93 10.87
N VAL A 185 -4.30 6.31 11.97
CA VAL A 185 -3.64 5.12 12.49
C VAL A 185 -3.88 3.92 11.57
N HIS A 186 -2.98 2.92 11.60
CA HIS A 186 -3.25 1.66 10.92
C HIS A 186 -4.26 0.82 11.73
N PRO A 187 -5.27 0.18 11.09
CA PRO A 187 -6.28 -0.62 11.82
C PRO A 187 -5.69 -1.65 12.78
N SER A 188 -4.54 -2.24 12.45
CA SER A 188 -3.86 -3.19 13.33
C SER A 188 -3.39 -2.60 14.67
N SER A 189 -3.21 -1.29 14.77
CA SER A 189 -2.86 -0.65 16.07
C SER A 189 -4.05 -0.64 17.03
N ILE A 190 -5.27 -0.48 16.48
CA ILE A 190 -6.52 -0.54 17.26
C ILE A 190 -6.73 -1.96 17.80
N LEU A 191 -6.44 -2.99 16.99
CA LEU A 191 -6.51 -4.40 17.42
C LEU A 191 -5.53 -4.74 18.56
N ARG A 192 -4.44 -3.97 18.70
CA ARG A 192 -3.43 -4.15 19.77
C ARG A 192 -3.68 -3.30 21.02
N ALA A 193 -4.78 -2.56 21.09
CA ALA A 193 -5.15 -1.82 22.28
C ALA A 193 -5.29 -2.79 23.47
N THR A 194 -4.80 -2.37 24.64
CA THR A 194 -4.66 -3.20 25.84
C THR A 194 -5.98 -3.48 26.54
N ASP A 195 -6.95 -2.59 26.37
CA ASP A 195 -8.27 -2.65 27.01
C ASP A 195 -9.35 -2.18 26.01
N ASP A 196 -10.60 -2.44 26.38
CA ASP A 196 -11.75 -2.15 25.50
C ASP A 196 -12.01 -0.64 25.40
N GLU A 197 -11.81 0.14 26.47
CA GLU A 197 -12.01 1.60 26.47
C GLU A 197 -11.02 2.28 25.52
N SER A 198 -9.74 1.90 25.58
CA SER A 198 -8.70 2.38 24.66
C SER A 198 -9.00 1.99 23.22
N ARG A 199 -9.53 0.77 23.00
CA ARG A 199 -9.92 0.28 21.67
C ARG A 199 -11.08 1.07 21.09
N ASP A 200 -12.12 1.33 21.89
CA ASP A 200 -13.31 2.08 21.47
C ASP A 200 -12.96 3.54 21.17
N THR A 201 -12.15 4.17 22.01
CA THR A 201 -11.64 5.53 21.79
C THR A 201 -10.82 5.63 20.51
N ALA A 202 -9.91 4.66 20.27
CA ALA A 202 -9.10 4.61 19.07
C ALA A 202 -9.95 4.37 17.82
N MET A 203 -10.99 3.52 17.91
CA MET A 203 -11.94 3.25 16.84
C MET A 203 -12.78 4.50 16.50
N ALA A 204 -13.33 5.16 17.50
CA ALA A 204 -14.10 6.41 17.30
C ALA A 204 -13.26 7.48 16.62
N SER A 205 -12.02 7.66 17.04
CA SER A 205 -11.07 8.60 16.44
C SER A 205 -10.73 8.21 14.98
N PHE A 206 -10.56 6.91 14.71
CA PHE A 206 -10.29 6.39 13.37
C PHE A 206 -11.47 6.66 12.41
N ILE A 207 -12.70 6.41 12.87
CA ILE A 207 -13.94 6.70 12.12
C ILE A 207 -14.06 8.20 11.85
N ALA A 208 -13.73 9.05 12.82
CA ALA A 208 -13.74 10.50 12.63
C ALA A 208 -12.78 10.95 11.52
N ASP A 209 -11.55 10.42 11.48
CA ASP A 209 -10.57 10.70 10.43
C ASP A 209 -11.09 10.24 9.04
N LEU A 210 -11.70 9.05 8.95
CA LEU A 210 -12.31 8.55 7.71
C LEU A 210 -13.44 9.47 7.22
N ARG A 211 -14.27 9.99 8.13
CA ARG A 211 -15.32 10.96 7.79
C ARG A 211 -14.75 12.28 7.27
N VAL A 212 -13.61 12.74 7.81
CA VAL A 212 -12.91 13.92 7.27
C VAL A 212 -12.50 13.66 5.83
N ALA A 213 -11.89 12.51 5.53
CA ALA A 213 -11.51 12.16 4.18
C ALA A 213 -12.72 12.09 3.23
N ALA A 214 -13.80 11.41 3.64
CA ALA A 214 -14.99 11.24 2.81
C ALA A 214 -15.70 12.56 2.46
N ARG A 215 -15.72 13.53 3.39
CA ARG A 215 -16.32 14.87 3.13
C ARG A 215 -15.53 15.72 2.15
N ASN A 216 -14.25 15.42 1.97
CA ASN A 216 -13.34 16.19 1.12
C ASN A 216 -12.96 15.44 -0.19
N ALA A 217 -13.58 14.26 -0.47
CA ALA A 217 -13.31 13.44 -1.64
C ALA A 217 -14.20 13.77 -2.86
#